data_21f30f50e1511cd0c9a9836397bed707
#
_entry.id   21f30f50e1511cd0c9a9836397bed707
#
_cell.length_a   1.000
_cell.length_b   1.000
_cell.length_c   1.000
_cell.angle_alpha   90.00
_cell.angle_beta   90.00
_cell.angle_gamma   90.00
#
_symmetry.space_group_name_H-M   'P 1'
#
loop_
_entity.id
_entity.type
_entity.pdbx_description
1 polymer ?
#
loop_
_entity_poly.entity_id
_entity_poly.type
_entity_poly.pdbx_seq_one_letter_code
_entity_poly.pdbx_strand_id
1 'polypeptide(L)'
;EIPQRIEEGRWYDIRIELTQRVVKLYVDGKLIIDNELKPIPQKFLASGYDEETGEVIIKFVNSADKAQVIDFTLDGVTNVTSEGRAITLKADDLGDENSMDNPTKIVPVEKAYNKFGKTFSYEFPKHSFTILRVKVEK
;
A
#
# COMPACT_ATOMS: atom_id res chain seq x y z
N GLU A 1 -5.67 24.78 -15.47
CA GLU A 1 -5.06 26.10 -15.82
C GLU A 1 -5.40 27.10 -14.72
N ILE A 2 -4.41 27.85 -14.23
CA ILE A 2 -4.65 28.93 -13.27
C ILE A 2 -5.20 30.11 -14.07
N PRO A 3 -6.44 30.55 -13.87
CA PRO A 3 -7.09 31.56 -14.72
C PRO A 3 -6.61 32.99 -14.42
N GLN A 4 -5.51 33.16 -13.73
CA GLN A 4 -4.98 34.45 -13.34
C GLN A 4 -3.50 34.55 -13.68
N ARG A 5 -3.13 35.55 -14.49
CA ARG A 5 -1.75 35.86 -14.78
C ARG A 5 -1.12 36.58 -13.58
N ILE A 6 0.01 36.06 -13.12
CA ILE A 6 0.80 36.73 -12.06
C ILE A 6 1.63 37.84 -12.72
N GLU A 7 1.55 39.05 -12.16
CA GLU A 7 2.25 40.26 -12.63
C GLU A 7 3.48 40.50 -11.75
N GLU A 8 4.60 40.81 -12.39
CA GLU A 8 5.83 41.15 -11.69
C GLU A 8 5.69 42.48 -10.93
N GLY A 9 6.25 42.54 -9.71
CA GLY A 9 6.22 43.75 -8.87
C GLY A 9 4.90 44.01 -8.15
N ARG A 10 3.90 43.13 -8.30
CA ARG A 10 2.63 43.24 -7.58
C ARG A 10 2.60 42.31 -6.39
N TRP A 11 2.09 42.79 -5.26
CA TRP A 11 1.77 41.97 -4.08
C TRP A 11 0.41 41.32 -4.25
N TYR A 12 0.31 40.03 -3.83
CA TYR A 12 -0.91 39.24 -3.86
C TYR A 12 -1.23 38.75 -2.46
N ASP A 13 -2.50 38.81 -2.08
CA ASP A 13 -3.00 38.12 -0.90
C ASP A 13 -3.24 36.64 -1.25
N ILE A 14 -2.55 35.73 -0.55
CA ILE A 14 -2.71 34.29 -0.75
C ILE A 14 -3.29 33.68 0.52
N ARG A 15 -4.46 33.07 0.41
CA ARG A 15 -5.11 32.33 1.49
C ARG A 15 -5.29 30.88 1.09
N ILE A 16 -4.84 29.95 1.95
CA ILE A 16 -5.02 28.52 1.80
C ILE A 16 -5.91 28.01 2.92
N GLU A 17 -7.01 27.39 2.58
CA GLU A 17 -7.91 26.69 3.50
C GLU A 17 -7.71 25.20 3.35
N LEU A 18 -7.32 24.52 4.44
CA LEU A 18 -7.17 23.07 4.51
C LEU A 18 -8.21 22.51 5.47
N THR A 19 -9.02 21.62 4.97
CA THR A 19 -9.88 20.76 5.78
C THR A 19 -9.43 19.31 5.59
N GLN A 20 -10.03 18.36 6.33
CA GLN A 20 -9.62 16.96 6.22
C GLN A 20 -9.62 16.41 4.78
N ARG A 21 -10.40 17.00 3.86
CA ARG A 21 -10.57 16.50 2.50
C ARG A 21 -10.55 17.57 1.42
N VAL A 22 -10.50 18.84 1.75
CA VAL A 22 -10.59 19.91 0.77
C VAL A 22 -9.43 20.87 0.92
N VAL A 23 -8.80 21.19 -0.21
CA VAL A 23 -7.80 22.25 -0.32
C VAL A 23 -8.39 23.37 -1.16
N LYS A 24 -8.54 24.56 -0.58
CA LYS A 24 -8.94 25.77 -1.29
C LYS A 24 -7.80 26.77 -1.29
N LEU A 25 -7.50 27.31 -2.47
CA LEU A 25 -6.54 28.38 -2.66
C LEU A 25 -7.28 29.61 -3.18
N TYR A 26 -7.06 30.73 -2.51
CA TYR A 26 -7.55 32.04 -2.92
C TYR A 26 -6.37 32.96 -3.22
N VAL A 27 -6.52 33.77 -4.26
CA VAL A 27 -5.60 34.86 -4.61
C VAL A 27 -6.42 36.14 -4.70
N ASP A 28 -6.06 37.17 -3.94
CA ASP A 28 -6.81 38.44 -3.80
C ASP A 28 -8.31 38.20 -3.52
N GLY A 29 -8.61 37.22 -2.63
CA GLY A 29 -9.97 36.85 -2.28
C GLY A 29 -10.72 36.00 -3.32
N LYS A 30 -10.17 35.80 -4.52
CA LYS A 30 -10.77 34.98 -5.57
C LYS A 30 -10.35 33.52 -5.41
N LEU A 31 -11.32 32.60 -5.41
CA LEU A 31 -11.08 31.16 -5.38
C LEU A 31 -10.42 30.71 -6.70
N ILE A 32 -9.23 30.14 -6.60
CA ILE A 32 -8.43 29.65 -7.75
C ILE A 32 -8.42 28.12 -7.79
N ILE A 33 -8.34 27.49 -6.63
CA ILE A 33 -8.33 26.02 -6.52
C ILE A 33 -9.40 25.63 -5.50
N ASP A 34 -10.26 24.70 -5.89
CA ASP A 34 -11.17 23.96 -5.02
C ASP A 34 -11.02 22.50 -5.35
N ASN A 35 -10.22 21.78 -4.57
CA ASN A 35 -9.88 20.39 -4.85
C ASN A 35 -10.21 19.50 -3.66
N GLU A 36 -11.01 18.46 -3.92
CA GLU A 36 -11.28 17.42 -2.93
C GLU A 36 -10.15 16.37 -2.97
N LEU A 37 -9.48 16.20 -1.84
CA LEU A 37 -8.48 15.15 -1.66
C LEU A 37 -9.17 13.79 -1.60
N LYS A 38 -8.92 12.96 -2.59
CA LYS A 38 -9.39 11.57 -2.55
C LYS A 38 -8.67 10.82 -1.42
N PRO A 39 -9.40 10.00 -0.64
CA PRO A 39 -8.75 9.17 0.37
C PRO A 39 -7.73 8.25 -0.29
N ILE A 40 -6.53 8.19 0.29
CA ILE A 40 -5.50 7.24 -0.17
C ILE A 40 -5.97 5.83 0.18
N PRO A 41 -6.01 4.90 -0.78
CA PRO A 41 -6.32 3.51 -0.49
C PRO A 41 -5.35 2.96 0.57
N GLN A 42 -5.88 2.19 1.52
CA GLN A 42 -5.06 1.58 2.59
C GLN A 42 -4.61 0.15 2.25
N LYS A 43 -5.01 -0.35 1.09
CA LYS A 43 -4.73 -1.71 0.64
C LYS A 43 -4.27 -1.68 -0.80
N PHE A 44 -3.17 -2.35 -1.08
CA PHE A 44 -2.66 -2.52 -2.44
C PHE A 44 -2.29 -3.98 -2.64
N LEU A 45 -2.73 -4.56 -3.75
CA LEU A 45 -2.49 -5.93 -4.14
C LEU A 45 -1.84 -5.97 -5.51
N ALA A 46 -0.83 -6.81 -5.66
CA ALA A 46 -0.27 -7.19 -6.94
C ALA A 46 0.05 -8.69 -6.91
N SER A 47 -0.13 -9.37 -8.03
CA SER A 47 0.23 -10.78 -8.17
C SER A 47 0.95 -11.03 -9.47
N GLY A 48 1.72 -12.12 -9.51
CA GLY A 48 2.44 -12.57 -10.69
C GLY A 48 2.77 -14.05 -10.57
N TYR A 49 3.19 -14.62 -11.69
CA TYR A 49 3.67 -15.99 -11.78
C TYR A 49 5.15 -15.96 -12.19
N ASP A 50 5.95 -16.69 -11.46
CA ASP A 50 7.37 -16.88 -11.71
C ASP A 50 7.56 -18.22 -12.42
N GLU A 51 7.88 -18.18 -13.71
CA GLU A 51 8.03 -19.37 -14.56
C GLU A 51 9.25 -20.22 -14.18
N GLU A 52 10.29 -19.60 -13.65
CA GLU A 52 11.51 -20.32 -13.28
C GLU A 52 11.28 -21.18 -12.02
N THR A 53 10.56 -20.65 -11.05
CA THR A 53 10.29 -21.35 -9.78
C THR A 53 8.96 -22.09 -9.77
N GLY A 54 8.05 -21.82 -10.72
CA GLY A 54 6.69 -22.35 -10.72
C GLY A 54 5.84 -21.81 -9.58
N GLU A 55 6.15 -20.61 -9.09
CA GLU A 55 5.46 -20.00 -7.94
C GLU A 55 4.51 -18.89 -8.36
N VAL A 56 3.33 -18.87 -7.75
CA VAL A 56 2.52 -17.65 -7.68
C VAL A 56 3.05 -16.78 -6.55
N ILE A 57 3.29 -15.51 -6.87
CA ILE A 57 3.76 -14.48 -5.95
C ILE A 57 2.64 -13.47 -5.75
N ILE A 58 2.20 -13.30 -4.51
CA ILE A 58 1.18 -12.31 -4.13
C ILE A 58 1.84 -11.29 -3.22
N LYS A 59 1.75 -10.01 -3.59
CA LYS A 59 2.30 -8.88 -2.82
C LYS A 59 1.14 -8.04 -2.30
N PHE A 60 1.11 -7.82 -1.00
CA PHE A 60 0.03 -7.05 -0.36
C PHE A 60 0.60 -6.00 0.60
N VAL A 61 0.13 -4.76 0.46
CA VAL A 61 0.38 -3.67 1.41
C VAL A 61 -0.88 -3.44 2.24
N ASN A 62 -0.73 -3.46 3.55
CA ASN A 62 -1.75 -3.04 4.50
C ASN A 62 -1.23 -1.82 5.29
N SER A 63 -1.65 -0.61 4.91
CA SER A 63 -1.32 0.62 5.64
C SER A 63 -2.38 1.00 6.68
N ALA A 64 -3.41 0.17 6.87
CA ALA A 64 -4.42 0.39 7.90
C ALA A 64 -3.87 0.08 9.30
N ASP A 65 -4.50 0.65 10.31
CA ASP A 65 -4.19 0.48 11.73
C ASP A 65 -4.67 -0.86 12.33
N LYS A 66 -5.24 -1.74 11.50
CA LYS A 66 -5.74 -3.05 11.86
C LYS A 66 -5.36 -4.13 10.86
N ALA A 67 -5.28 -5.37 11.33
CA ALA A 67 -5.08 -6.53 10.46
C ALA A 67 -6.25 -6.68 9.47
N GLN A 68 -5.95 -7.26 8.30
CA GLN A 68 -6.92 -7.49 7.23
C GLN A 68 -6.88 -8.96 6.81
N VAL A 69 -8.01 -9.64 6.87
CA VAL A 69 -8.17 -10.97 6.28
C VAL A 69 -8.62 -10.81 4.84
N ILE A 70 -7.92 -11.45 3.93
CA ILE A 70 -8.22 -11.45 2.50
C ILE A 70 -8.37 -12.89 2.03
N ASP A 71 -9.47 -13.15 1.33
CA ASP A 71 -9.72 -14.42 0.67
C ASP A 71 -9.20 -14.37 -0.75
N PHE A 72 -8.49 -15.44 -1.16
CA PHE A 72 -7.88 -15.58 -2.46
C PHE A 72 -8.49 -16.75 -3.22
N THR A 73 -8.64 -16.58 -4.52
CA THR A 73 -8.91 -17.63 -5.47
C THR A 73 -7.83 -17.58 -6.56
N LEU A 74 -7.14 -18.69 -6.79
CA LEU A 74 -6.13 -18.83 -7.82
C LEU A 74 -6.75 -19.46 -9.06
N ASP A 75 -7.03 -18.63 -10.06
CA ASP A 75 -7.58 -19.09 -11.35
C ASP A 75 -6.46 -19.49 -12.32
N GLY A 76 -6.76 -20.39 -13.25
CA GLY A 76 -5.80 -20.82 -14.26
C GLY A 76 -4.71 -21.79 -13.76
N VAL A 77 -4.90 -22.37 -12.56
CA VAL A 77 -4.01 -23.40 -11.98
C VAL A 77 -4.75 -24.71 -11.79
N THR A 78 -4.07 -25.83 -12.03
CA THR A 78 -4.63 -27.18 -11.86
C THR A 78 -4.39 -27.70 -10.45
N ASN A 79 -3.22 -27.41 -9.87
CA ASN A 79 -2.85 -27.82 -8.52
C ASN A 79 -2.14 -26.69 -7.78
N VAL A 80 -2.27 -26.67 -6.44
CA VAL A 80 -1.62 -25.72 -5.53
C VAL A 80 -1.08 -26.49 -4.34
N THR A 81 0.21 -26.37 -4.05
CA THR A 81 0.79 -26.98 -2.84
C THR A 81 0.20 -26.34 -1.60
N SER A 82 -0.04 -27.12 -0.55
CA SER A 82 -0.49 -26.56 0.73
C SER A 82 0.61 -25.76 1.43
N GLU A 83 1.87 -26.08 1.14
CA GLU A 83 3.04 -25.45 1.75
C GLU A 83 3.60 -24.36 0.85
N GLY A 84 3.99 -23.26 1.48
CA GLY A 84 4.65 -22.13 0.87
C GLY A 84 5.23 -21.22 1.94
N ARG A 85 5.45 -19.96 1.61
CA ARG A 85 6.08 -19.02 2.54
C ARG A 85 5.42 -17.65 2.50
N ALA A 86 5.45 -16.98 3.64
CA ALA A 86 5.07 -15.61 3.82
C ALA A 86 6.27 -14.80 4.30
N ILE A 87 6.64 -13.76 3.57
CA ILE A 87 7.71 -12.83 3.92
C ILE A 87 7.05 -11.51 4.28
N THR A 88 7.15 -11.10 5.54
CA THR A 88 6.44 -9.92 6.05
C THR A 88 7.42 -8.89 6.59
N LEU A 89 7.35 -7.69 6.07
CA LEU A 89 7.91 -6.48 6.65
C LEU A 89 6.79 -5.75 7.37
N LYS A 90 6.94 -5.50 8.67
CA LYS A 90 5.88 -4.90 9.49
C LYS A 90 6.49 -3.89 10.46
N ALA A 91 5.75 -2.80 10.70
CA ALA A 91 6.03 -1.82 11.74
C ALA A 91 4.93 -1.85 12.81
N ASP A 92 5.23 -1.42 14.01
CA ASP A 92 4.21 -1.25 15.06
C ASP A 92 3.46 0.08 14.89
N ASP A 93 4.17 1.10 14.38
CA ASP A 93 3.64 2.41 14.02
C ASP A 93 4.10 2.81 12.60
N LEU A 94 3.30 3.64 11.89
CA LEU A 94 3.65 4.11 10.54
C LEU A 94 4.87 5.05 10.53
N GLY A 95 5.20 5.66 11.69
CA GLY A 95 6.38 6.49 11.88
C GLY A 95 7.64 5.71 12.26
N ASP A 96 7.54 4.39 12.39
CA ASP A 96 8.71 3.56 12.71
C ASP A 96 9.69 3.51 11.54
N GLU A 97 10.96 3.67 11.84
CA GLU A 97 12.05 3.62 10.87
C GLU A 97 13.29 2.92 11.43
N ASN A 98 14.13 2.45 10.53
CA ASN A 98 15.46 2.00 10.89
C ASN A 98 16.38 3.22 11.07
N SER A 99 17.22 3.22 12.09
CA SER A 99 18.20 4.27 12.37
C SER A 99 19.62 3.72 12.43
N MET A 100 20.60 4.59 12.50
CA MET A 100 22.01 4.18 12.68
C MET A 100 22.22 3.40 13.99
N ASP A 101 21.48 3.75 15.03
CA ASP A 101 21.54 3.09 16.35
C ASP A 101 20.72 1.81 16.41
N ASN A 102 19.72 1.66 15.54
CA ASN A 102 18.87 0.47 15.46
C ASN A 102 18.52 0.12 13.98
N PRO A 103 19.52 -0.39 13.22
CA PRO A 103 19.38 -0.61 11.79
C PRO A 103 18.48 -1.81 11.43
N THR A 104 18.12 -2.63 12.41
CA THR A 104 17.33 -3.85 12.22
C THR A 104 15.98 -3.82 12.95
N LYS A 105 15.49 -2.63 13.33
CA LYS A 105 14.18 -2.47 13.97
C LYS A 105 13.05 -3.01 13.09
N ILE A 106 13.13 -2.75 11.78
CA ILE A 106 12.17 -3.20 10.78
C ILE A 106 12.93 -4.01 9.74
N VAL A 107 12.73 -5.33 9.75
CA VAL A 107 13.35 -6.27 8.81
C VAL A 107 12.30 -7.26 8.28
N PRO A 108 12.48 -7.78 7.06
CA PRO A 108 11.63 -8.85 6.57
C PRO A 108 11.77 -10.10 7.42
N VAL A 109 10.64 -10.69 7.80
CA VAL A 109 10.57 -11.97 8.51
C VAL A 109 9.91 -13.00 7.62
N GLU A 110 10.60 -14.08 7.32
CA GLU A 110 10.07 -15.21 6.56
C GLU A 110 9.50 -16.26 7.51
N LYS A 111 8.30 -16.77 7.19
CA LYS A 111 7.64 -17.87 7.89
C LYS A 111 7.05 -18.85 6.89
N ALA A 112 7.12 -20.14 7.21
CA ALA A 112 6.36 -21.15 6.50
C ALA A 112 4.85 -20.91 6.70
N TYR A 113 4.10 -21.11 5.63
CA TYR A 113 2.64 -21.08 5.66
C TYR A 113 2.12 -22.33 4.96
N ASN A 114 1.27 -23.11 5.64
CA ASN A 114 0.84 -24.45 5.23
C ASN A 114 -0.67 -24.57 4.96
N LYS A 115 -1.33 -23.44 4.69
CA LYS A 115 -2.78 -23.39 4.43
C LYS A 115 -3.10 -22.84 3.03
N PHE A 116 -2.15 -22.97 2.09
CA PHE A 116 -2.42 -22.63 0.70
C PHE A 116 -3.31 -23.68 0.04
N GLY A 117 -4.03 -23.25 -0.96
CA GLY A 117 -4.89 -24.06 -1.81
C GLY A 117 -5.40 -23.21 -2.96
N LYS A 118 -6.23 -23.79 -3.82
CA LYS A 118 -6.87 -23.04 -4.90
C LYS A 118 -7.71 -21.87 -4.37
N THR A 119 -8.29 -22.06 -3.17
CA THR A 119 -8.91 -21.01 -2.37
C THR A 119 -8.27 -21.03 -0.97
N PHE A 120 -7.89 -19.88 -0.45
CA PHE A 120 -7.34 -19.76 0.89
C PHE A 120 -7.54 -18.34 1.42
N SER A 121 -7.46 -18.18 2.75
CA SER A 121 -7.51 -16.88 3.42
C SER A 121 -6.17 -16.60 4.08
N TYR A 122 -5.74 -15.35 4.07
CA TYR A 122 -4.55 -14.91 4.81
C TYR A 122 -4.82 -13.64 5.58
N GLU A 123 -4.34 -13.58 6.84
CA GLU A 123 -4.41 -12.39 7.68
C GLU A 123 -3.12 -11.57 7.54
N PHE A 124 -3.26 -10.40 6.93
CA PHE A 124 -2.18 -9.42 6.77
C PHE A 124 -2.12 -8.50 7.98
N PRO A 125 -1.00 -8.44 8.70
CA PRO A 125 -0.86 -7.56 9.85
C PRO A 125 -1.10 -6.08 9.49
N LYS A 126 -1.42 -5.25 10.48
CA LYS A 126 -1.42 -3.80 10.31
C LYS A 126 -0.02 -3.31 9.93
N HIS A 127 0.05 -2.17 9.25
CA HIS A 127 1.29 -1.48 8.87
C HIS A 127 2.34 -2.44 8.28
N SER A 128 1.93 -3.24 7.29
CA SER A 128 2.77 -4.30 6.75
C SER A 128 2.83 -4.33 5.22
N PHE A 129 3.93 -4.84 4.73
CA PHE A 129 4.09 -5.35 3.38
C PHE A 129 4.38 -6.84 3.45
N THR A 130 3.54 -7.67 2.84
CA THR A 130 3.68 -9.12 2.86
C THR A 130 3.78 -9.67 1.44
N ILE A 131 4.70 -10.60 1.25
CA ILE A 131 4.85 -11.38 0.02
C ILE A 131 4.50 -12.83 0.37
N LEU A 132 3.47 -13.37 -0.29
CA LEU A 132 3.15 -14.80 -0.25
C LEU A 132 3.74 -15.47 -1.48
N ARG A 133 4.33 -16.65 -1.30
CA ARG A 133 4.87 -17.46 -2.40
C ARG A 133 4.42 -18.90 -2.23
N VAL A 134 3.83 -19.46 -3.26
CA VAL A 134 3.29 -20.84 -3.28
C VAL A 134 3.51 -21.48 -4.64
N LYS A 135 3.94 -22.74 -4.65
CA LYS A 135 4.10 -23.52 -5.88
C LYS A 135 2.74 -23.94 -6.45
N VAL A 136 2.62 -23.83 -7.76
CA VAL A 136 1.43 -24.22 -8.50
C VAL A 136 1.80 -24.99 -9.76
N GLU A 137 0.82 -25.75 -10.28
CA GLU A 137 0.85 -26.36 -11.60
C GLU A 137 -0.22 -25.70 -12.46
N LYS A 138 0.11 -25.38 -13.70
CA LYS A 138 -0.82 -24.80 -14.69
C LYS A 138 -1.54 -25.88 -15.49
#